data_7285d955e10da4b7c1f7da6ef9a2b453
#
_entry.id   7285d955e10da4b7c1f7da6ef9a2b453
#
_cell.length_a   1.000
_cell.length_b   1.000
_cell.length_c   1.000
_cell.angle_alpha   90.00
_cell.angle_beta   90.00
_cell.angle_gamma   90.00
#
_symmetry.space_group_name_H-M   'P 1'
#
loop_
_entity.id
_entity.type
_entity.pdbx_description
1 polymer ?
#
loop_
_entity_poly.entity_id
_entity_poly.type
_entity_poly.pdbx_seq_one_letter_code
_entity_poly.pdbx_strand_id
1 'polypeptide(L)'
;RWAWRIMGAAVTAGIGTVCNSLYDISISYEGAREAVSYRVLYGTKRAINIAEIVPKESKKAVPLEETKMQELFRAIHVGDQEKIRKEAIKETEKLHKNAATISQYNLATMEIVSGFFKFCANNSMDFNEISGNVQNLYERVTQLDESSMTNWIINMSMAISEKLRSTRNSTSRRIITDAQNIVKDRYMEPALSLDDVCADLGVSNSYFSSIFKKETGQSFVSYL
;
A
#
# COMPACT_ATOMS: atom_id res chain seq x y z
N ARG A 1 -19.10 -19.58 -19.49
CA ARG A 1 -20.46 -19.74 -18.89
C ARG A 1 -20.68 -21.15 -18.34
N TRP A 2 -20.24 -22.22 -19.03
CA TRP A 2 -20.41 -23.61 -18.59
C TRP A 2 -19.66 -23.92 -17.29
N ALA A 3 -18.37 -23.57 -17.20
CA ALA A 3 -17.53 -23.79 -16.00
C ALA A 3 -18.12 -23.12 -14.75
N TRP A 4 -18.66 -21.92 -14.89
CA TRP A 4 -19.34 -21.22 -13.79
C TRP A 4 -20.62 -21.93 -13.35
N ARG A 5 -21.42 -22.45 -14.30
CA ARG A 5 -22.69 -23.14 -13.98
C ARG A 5 -22.48 -24.45 -13.24
N ILE A 6 -21.45 -25.23 -13.62
CA ILE A 6 -21.26 -26.59 -13.09
C ILE A 6 -20.28 -26.62 -11.94
N MET A 7 -19.20 -25.81 -11.99
CA MET A 7 -18.08 -25.87 -11.05
C MET A 7 -18.00 -24.64 -10.14
N GLY A 8 -18.82 -23.63 -10.36
CA GLY A 8 -18.67 -22.32 -9.65
C GLY A 8 -17.35 -21.61 -9.96
N ALA A 9 -16.59 -22.08 -10.93
CA ALA A 9 -15.26 -21.60 -11.23
C ALA A 9 -15.27 -20.52 -12.32
N ALA A 10 -14.58 -19.40 -12.04
CA ALA A 10 -14.32 -18.35 -13.01
C ALA A 10 -13.07 -18.70 -13.82
N VAL A 11 -13.22 -18.92 -15.12
CA VAL A 11 -12.13 -19.31 -16.01
C VAL A 11 -11.81 -18.18 -16.99
N THR A 12 -10.53 -17.85 -17.12
CA THR A 12 -9.99 -16.99 -18.18
C THR A 12 -9.15 -17.88 -19.10
N ALA A 13 -9.35 -17.81 -20.40
CA ALA A 13 -8.63 -18.61 -21.37
C ALA A 13 -7.86 -17.70 -22.32
N GLY A 14 -6.62 -18.06 -22.64
CA GLY A 14 -5.84 -17.44 -23.73
C GLY A 14 -5.97 -18.25 -24.99
N ILE A 15 -6.07 -17.58 -26.13
CA ILE A 15 -6.08 -18.17 -27.47
C ILE A 15 -4.81 -17.68 -28.17
N GLY A 16 -3.95 -18.63 -28.55
CA GLY A 16 -2.73 -18.36 -29.32
C GLY A 16 -2.99 -18.17 -30.81
N THR A 17 -1.94 -18.00 -31.57
CA THR A 17 -1.98 -17.91 -33.02
C THR A 17 -2.36 -19.25 -33.67
N VAL A 18 -3.02 -19.21 -34.81
CA VAL A 18 -3.34 -20.41 -35.59
C VAL A 18 -2.02 -21.04 -36.09
N CYS A 19 -1.85 -22.34 -35.85
CA CYS A 19 -0.71 -23.11 -36.31
C CYS A 19 -1.05 -23.85 -37.59
N ASN A 20 -0.15 -23.81 -38.58
CA ASN A 20 -0.25 -24.60 -39.79
C ASN A 20 0.68 -25.83 -39.75
N SER A 21 1.55 -25.91 -38.76
CA SER A 21 2.52 -26.98 -38.56
C SER A 21 2.62 -27.37 -37.07
N LEU A 22 2.93 -28.62 -36.81
CA LEU A 22 3.22 -29.09 -35.43
C LEU A 22 4.40 -28.37 -34.81
N TYR A 23 5.35 -27.89 -35.59
CA TYR A 23 6.50 -27.12 -35.10
C TYR A 23 6.11 -25.73 -34.56
N ASP A 24 4.94 -25.21 -34.95
CA ASP A 24 4.46 -23.89 -34.52
C ASP A 24 3.63 -23.95 -33.21
N ILE A 25 3.38 -25.15 -32.67
CA ILE A 25 2.54 -25.33 -31.47
C ILE A 25 3.14 -24.60 -30.27
N SER A 26 4.47 -24.63 -30.12
CA SER A 26 5.15 -23.90 -29.03
C SER A 26 4.91 -22.40 -29.11
N ILE A 27 4.96 -21.83 -30.32
CA ILE A 27 4.72 -20.39 -30.57
C ILE A 27 3.28 -20.05 -30.22
N SER A 28 2.32 -20.89 -30.67
CA SER A 28 0.89 -20.69 -30.33
C SER A 28 0.63 -20.79 -28.83
N TYR A 29 1.28 -21.75 -28.16
CA TYR A 29 1.15 -21.90 -26.71
C TYR A 29 1.71 -20.69 -25.94
N GLU A 30 2.86 -20.16 -26.36
CA GLU A 30 3.42 -18.95 -25.77
C GLU A 30 2.50 -17.74 -26.00
N GLY A 31 1.96 -17.59 -27.20
CA GLY A 31 0.96 -16.56 -27.49
C GLY A 31 -0.31 -16.71 -26.64
N ALA A 32 -0.77 -17.94 -26.41
CA ALA A 32 -1.91 -18.18 -25.51
C ALA A 32 -1.59 -17.81 -24.06
N ARG A 33 -0.39 -18.11 -23.57
CA ARG A 33 0.08 -17.71 -22.22
C ARG A 33 0.18 -16.18 -22.10
N GLU A 34 0.72 -15.54 -23.12
CA GLU A 34 0.79 -14.09 -23.17
C GLU A 34 -0.63 -13.48 -23.16
N ALA A 35 -1.56 -14.02 -23.95
CA ALA A 35 -2.95 -13.56 -23.95
C ALA A 35 -3.60 -13.64 -22.57
N VAL A 36 -3.34 -14.70 -21.79
CA VAL A 36 -3.84 -14.80 -20.40
C VAL A 36 -3.28 -13.70 -19.50
N SER A 37 -2.04 -13.25 -19.71
CA SER A 37 -1.46 -12.18 -18.90
C SER A 37 -2.22 -10.86 -19.03
N TYR A 38 -2.83 -10.62 -20.19
CA TYR A 38 -3.65 -9.44 -20.44
C TYR A 38 -5.00 -9.43 -19.71
N ARG A 39 -5.33 -10.49 -18.94
CA ARG A 39 -6.55 -10.50 -18.11
C ARG A 39 -6.62 -9.34 -17.12
N VAL A 40 -5.48 -8.84 -16.67
CA VAL A 40 -5.40 -7.69 -15.76
C VAL A 40 -5.88 -6.39 -16.41
N LEU A 41 -5.72 -6.25 -17.75
CA LEU A 41 -6.14 -5.07 -18.51
C LEU A 41 -7.52 -5.24 -19.17
N TYR A 42 -7.85 -6.46 -19.61
CA TYR A 42 -9.09 -6.75 -20.36
C TYR A 42 -10.19 -7.37 -19.49
N GLY A 43 -9.87 -7.68 -18.22
CA GLY A 43 -10.77 -8.35 -17.29
C GLY A 43 -10.67 -9.88 -17.34
N THR A 44 -11.21 -10.49 -16.29
CA THR A 44 -11.26 -11.95 -16.10
C THR A 44 -12.55 -12.56 -16.66
N LYS A 45 -12.70 -13.89 -16.58
CA LYS A 45 -13.90 -14.66 -16.93
C LYS A 45 -14.25 -14.64 -18.44
N ARG A 46 -13.26 -14.49 -19.30
CA ARG A 46 -13.40 -14.42 -20.75
C ARG A 46 -12.28 -15.15 -21.49
N ALA A 47 -12.48 -15.42 -22.77
CA ALA A 47 -11.41 -15.80 -23.68
C ALA A 47 -10.72 -14.53 -24.20
N ILE A 48 -9.40 -14.53 -24.27
CA ILE A 48 -8.57 -13.44 -24.78
C ILE A 48 -7.74 -14.02 -25.92
N ASN A 49 -7.90 -13.49 -27.12
CA ASN A 49 -7.20 -13.94 -28.32
C ASN A 49 -5.98 -13.03 -28.54
N ILE A 50 -4.79 -13.62 -28.65
CA ILE A 50 -3.55 -12.86 -28.87
C ILE A 50 -3.61 -12.02 -30.14
N ALA A 51 -4.27 -12.50 -31.20
CA ALA A 51 -4.45 -11.79 -32.46
C ALA A 51 -5.34 -10.54 -32.32
N GLU A 52 -6.19 -10.47 -31.30
CA GLU A 52 -7.11 -9.34 -31.07
C GLU A 52 -6.50 -8.33 -30.06
N ILE A 53 -5.37 -8.68 -29.46
CA ILE A 53 -4.62 -7.75 -28.61
C ILE A 53 -3.94 -6.74 -29.53
N VAL A 54 -4.67 -5.70 -29.89
CA VAL A 54 -4.10 -4.54 -30.56
C VAL A 54 -3.45 -3.70 -29.48
N PRO A 55 -2.12 -3.52 -29.49
CA PRO A 55 -1.51 -2.47 -28.67
C PRO A 55 -2.26 -1.18 -29.03
N LYS A 56 -2.71 -0.44 -28.03
CA LYS A 56 -3.32 0.88 -28.29
C LYS A 56 -2.20 1.80 -28.78
N GLU A 57 -1.83 1.63 -30.05
CA GLU A 57 -0.67 2.28 -30.70
C GLU A 57 -0.69 3.80 -30.68
N SER A 58 -1.78 4.41 -30.28
CA SER A 58 -1.92 5.87 -30.36
C SER A 58 -1.84 6.61 -29.04
N LYS A 59 -1.68 5.93 -27.92
CA LYS A 59 -1.23 6.63 -26.73
C LYS A 59 0.30 6.64 -26.82
N LYS A 60 0.89 7.77 -27.36
CA LYS A 60 2.28 8.14 -27.09
C LYS A 60 2.55 7.68 -25.68
N ALA A 61 3.67 6.96 -25.48
CA ALA A 61 4.12 6.59 -24.15
C ALA A 61 3.91 7.85 -23.29
N VAL A 62 2.80 7.87 -22.56
CA VAL A 62 2.57 8.95 -21.61
C VAL A 62 3.78 8.79 -20.70
N PRO A 63 4.64 9.81 -20.57
CA PRO A 63 5.70 9.71 -19.59
C PRO A 63 4.99 9.23 -18.33
N LEU A 64 5.46 8.13 -17.75
CA LEU A 64 4.99 7.70 -16.45
C LEU A 64 5.21 8.93 -15.57
N GLU A 65 4.17 9.77 -15.49
CA GLU A 65 4.18 10.81 -14.48
C GLU A 65 4.43 10.03 -13.21
N GLU A 66 5.57 10.31 -12.56
CA GLU A 66 5.91 9.70 -11.28
C GLU A 66 4.62 9.66 -10.49
N THR A 67 4.08 8.46 -10.32
CA THR A 67 2.80 8.30 -9.63
C THR A 67 3.11 8.63 -8.18
N LYS A 68 3.14 9.92 -7.90
CA LYS A 68 3.35 10.43 -6.55
C LYS A 68 2.05 10.13 -5.83
N MET A 69 1.95 8.94 -5.22
CA MET A 69 0.84 8.53 -4.34
C MET A 69 0.79 9.42 -3.08
N GLN A 70 1.13 10.72 -3.24
CA GLN A 70 1.29 11.66 -2.14
C GLN A 70 0.00 11.81 -1.33
N GLU A 71 -1.14 11.91 -2.01
CA GLU A 71 -2.43 12.06 -1.33
C GLU A 71 -2.83 10.79 -0.58
N LEU A 72 -2.54 9.61 -1.15
CA LEU A 72 -2.73 8.34 -0.47
C LEU A 72 -1.84 8.24 0.77
N PHE A 73 -0.55 8.55 0.64
CA PHE A 73 0.39 8.52 1.77
C PHE A 73 0.04 9.55 2.85
N ARG A 74 -0.45 10.72 2.46
CA ARG A 74 -0.96 11.72 3.40
C ARG A 74 -2.19 11.19 4.16
N ALA A 75 -3.12 10.54 3.47
CA ALA A 75 -4.29 9.92 4.09
C ALA A 75 -3.90 8.79 5.06
N ILE A 76 -2.94 7.94 4.69
CA ILE A 76 -2.36 6.90 5.55
C ILE A 76 -1.78 7.51 6.83
N HIS A 77 -1.00 8.59 6.68
CA HIS A 77 -0.33 9.25 7.82
C HIS A 77 -1.32 9.88 8.80
N VAL A 78 -2.41 10.44 8.29
CA VAL A 78 -3.50 11.02 9.10
C VAL A 78 -4.40 9.93 9.72
N GLY A 79 -4.54 8.78 9.07
CA GLY A 79 -5.43 7.68 9.47
C GLY A 79 -6.87 7.87 8.99
N ASP A 80 -7.08 8.66 7.94
CA ASP A 80 -8.40 8.91 7.34
C ASP A 80 -8.79 7.75 6.41
N GLN A 81 -9.58 6.82 6.94
CA GLN A 81 -9.98 5.59 6.24
C GLN A 81 -10.80 5.87 4.97
N GLU A 82 -11.69 6.85 4.99
CA GLU A 82 -12.50 7.20 3.82
C GLU A 82 -11.63 7.78 2.70
N LYS A 83 -10.71 8.66 3.07
CA LYS A 83 -9.76 9.23 2.11
C LYS A 83 -8.80 8.17 1.57
N ILE A 84 -8.34 7.22 2.40
CA ILE A 84 -7.52 6.08 1.95
C ILE A 84 -8.27 5.29 0.87
N ARG A 85 -9.53 4.93 1.09
CA ARG A 85 -10.34 4.19 0.10
C ARG A 85 -10.48 4.97 -1.21
N LYS A 86 -10.82 6.25 -1.11
CA LYS A 86 -10.99 7.12 -2.27
C LYS A 86 -9.72 7.25 -3.11
N GLU A 87 -8.58 7.50 -2.46
CA GLU A 87 -7.31 7.66 -3.18
C GLU A 87 -6.81 6.31 -3.72
N ALA A 88 -7.03 5.18 -3.03
CA ALA A 88 -6.71 3.86 -3.55
C ALA A 88 -7.46 3.53 -4.85
N ILE A 89 -8.75 3.83 -4.91
CA ILE A 89 -9.57 3.67 -6.12
C ILE A 89 -8.98 4.52 -7.26
N LYS A 90 -8.70 5.78 -6.98
CA LYS A 90 -8.13 6.72 -7.96
C LYS A 90 -6.76 6.26 -8.51
N GLU A 91 -5.88 5.73 -7.64
CA GLU A 91 -4.58 5.21 -8.08
C GLU A 91 -4.74 3.95 -8.95
N THR A 92 -5.69 3.06 -8.62
CA THR A 92 -6.00 1.89 -9.46
C THR A 92 -6.58 2.30 -10.81
N GLU A 93 -7.51 3.26 -10.86
CA GLU A 93 -8.06 3.79 -12.10
C GLU A 93 -6.97 4.41 -12.99
N LYS A 94 -6.04 5.17 -12.40
CA LYS A 94 -4.89 5.73 -13.13
C LYS A 94 -4.02 4.62 -13.71
N LEU A 95 -3.70 3.58 -12.92
CA LEU A 95 -2.93 2.43 -13.37
C LEU A 95 -3.54 1.80 -14.62
N HIS A 96 -4.84 1.49 -14.60
CA HIS A 96 -5.54 0.85 -15.71
C HIS A 96 -5.75 1.78 -16.92
N LYS A 97 -5.96 3.07 -16.67
CA LYS A 97 -6.14 4.06 -17.73
C LYS A 97 -4.85 4.33 -18.51
N ASN A 98 -3.71 4.32 -17.82
CA ASN A 98 -2.42 4.70 -18.40
C ASN A 98 -1.67 3.49 -18.97
N ALA A 99 -1.91 2.28 -18.48
CA ALA A 99 -1.28 1.08 -19.01
C ALA A 99 -1.92 0.65 -20.34
N ALA A 100 -1.21 0.80 -21.44
CA ALA A 100 -1.63 0.31 -22.76
C ALA A 100 -1.13 -1.12 -23.03
N THR A 101 -0.03 -1.53 -22.37
CA THR A 101 0.58 -2.84 -22.52
C THR A 101 0.78 -3.49 -21.15
N ILE A 102 0.98 -4.82 -21.15
CA ILE A 102 1.26 -5.56 -19.92
C ILE A 102 2.59 -5.12 -19.27
N SER A 103 3.58 -4.76 -20.08
CA SER A 103 4.86 -4.25 -19.60
C SER A 103 4.71 -2.91 -18.86
N GLN A 104 3.88 -2.00 -19.40
CA GLN A 104 3.57 -0.73 -18.73
C GLN A 104 2.79 -0.96 -17.44
N TYR A 105 1.82 -1.90 -17.45
CA TYR A 105 1.09 -2.28 -16.25
C TYR A 105 2.01 -2.82 -15.16
N ASN A 106 2.91 -3.73 -15.52
CA ASN A 106 3.87 -4.31 -14.60
C ASN A 106 4.83 -3.27 -14.01
N LEU A 107 5.32 -2.34 -14.85
CA LEU A 107 6.19 -1.26 -14.41
C LEU A 107 5.47 -0.33 -13.42
N ALA A 108 4.28 0.13 -13.76
CA ALA A 108 3.49 0.98 -12.87
C ALA A 108 3.10 0.26 -11.56
N THR A 109 2.82 -1.04 -11.60
CA THR A 109 2.60 -1.85 -10.41
C THR A 109 3.86 -1.91 -9.52
N MET A 110 5.04 -2.05 -10.13
CA MET A 110 6.32 -2.03 -9.42
C MET A 110 6.55 -0.67 -8.73
N GLU A 111 6.18 0.43 -9.36
CA GLU A 111 6.26 1.77 -8.77
C GLU A 111 5.36 1.91 -7.55
N ILE A 112 4.13 1.38 -7.60
CA ILE A 112 3.21 1.36 -6.46
C ILE A 112 3.81 0.57 -5.29
N VAL A 113 4.30 -0.65 -5.53
CA VAL A 113 4.92 -1.49 -4.49
C VAL A 113 6.15 -0.81 -3.89
N SER A 114 7.02 -0.24 -4.76
CA SER A 114 8.20 0.51 -4.34
C SER A 114 7.84 1.77 -3.54
N GLY A 115 6.73 2.44 -3.89
CA GLY A 115 6.21 3.58 -3.15
C GLY A 115 5.84 3.21 -1.71
N PHE A 116 5.12 2.11 -1.50
CA PHE A 116 4.80 1.61 -0.18
C PHE A 116 6.07 1.22 0.62
N PHE A 117 7.01 0.54 -0.03
CA PHE A 117 8.29 0.18 0.60
C PHE A 117 9.03 1.44 1.08
N LYS A 118 9.19 2.45 0.21
CA LYS A 118 9.84 3.73 0.55
C LYS A 118 9.10 4.46 1.68
N PHE A 119 7.76 4.46 1.65
CA PHE A 119 6.96 5.08 2.69
C PHE A 119 7.17 4.39 4.05
N CYS A 120 7.20 3.06 4.11
CA CYS A 120 7.49 2.32 5.33
C CYS A 120 8.91 2.62 5.83
N ALA A 121 9.92 2.57 4.96
CA ALA A 121 11.31 2.87 5.32
C ALA A 121 11.47 4.28 5.91
N ASN A 122 10.83 5.29 5.30
CA ASN A 122 10.86 6.67 5.78
C ASN A 122 10.17 6.86 7.15
N ASN A 123 9.31 5.93 7.55
CA ASN A 123 8.62 5.93 8.84
C ASN A 123 9.19 4.88 9.82
N SER A 124 10.40 4.37 9.57
CA SER A 124 11.09 3.36 10.40
C SER A 124 10.25 2.10 10.65
N MET A 125 9.50 1.67 9.63
CA MET A 125 8.69 0.44 9.65
C MET A 125 9.29 -0.60 8.72
N ASP A 126 9.28 -1.86 9.15
CA ASP A 126 9.62 -2.98 8.26
C ASP A 126 8.41 -3.33 7.37
N PHE A 127 8.59 -3.13 6.08
CA PHE A 127 7.57 -3.45 5.10
C PHE A 127 7.23 -4.96 5.05
N ASN A 128 8.19 -5.83 5.36
CA ASN A 128 7.99 -7.29 5.38
C ASN A 128 7.00 -7.72 6.49
N GLU A 129 7.02 -7.04 7.65
CA GLU A 129 6.07 -7.33 8.72
C GLU A 129 4.61 -7.05 8.31
N ILE A 130 4.42 -6.11 7.38
CA ILE A 130 3.08 -5.66 6.94
C ILE A 130 2.63 -6.43 5.71
N SER A 131 3.51 -6.59 4.72
CA SER A 131 3.19 -7.21 3.42
C SER A 131 3.30 -8.74 3.41
N GLY A 132 3.93 -9.32 4.43
CA GLY A 132 4.38 -10.71 4.42
C GLY A 132 5.63 -10.88 3.55
N ASN A 133 5.93 -12.14 3.14
CA ASN A 133 7.14 -12.42 2.36
C ASN A 133 7.15 -11.66 1.01
N VAL A 134 8.09 -10.71 0.86
CA VAL A 134 8.25 -9.85 -0.32
C VAL A 134 8.70 -10.62 -1.55
N GLN A 135 9.38 -11.78 -1.40
CA GLN A 135 9.95 -12.51 -2.53
C GLN A 135 8.94 -12.81 -3.64
N ASN A 136 7.68 -13.08 -3.30
CA ASN A 136 6.62 -13.38 -4.27
C ASN A 136 5.57 -12.28 -4.37
N LEU A 137 5.77 -11.15 -3.69
CA LEU A 137 4.78 -10.07 -3.65
C LEU A 137 4.56 -9.46 -5.03
N TYR A 138 5.65 -9.17 -5.73
CA TYR A 138 5.60 -8.58 -7.06
C TYR A 138 4.85 -9.48 -8.06
N GLU A 139 5.19 -10.77 -8.13
CA GLU A 139 4.49 -11.72 -9.01
C GLU A 139 3.00 -11.80 -8.69
N ARG A 140 2.65 -11.78 -7.42
CA ARG A 140 1.24 -11.83 -6.99
C ARG A 140 0.49 -10.56 -7.39
N VAL A 141 1.09 -9.39 -7.14
CA VAL A 141 0.42 -8.10 -7.35
C VAL A 141 0.25 -7.79 -8.84
N THR A 142 1.22 -8.15 -9.68
CA THR A 142 1.12 -7.97 -11.14
C THR A 142 0.06 -8.85 -11.81
N GLN A 143 -0.47 -9.84 -11.11
CA GLN A 143 -1.52 -10.73 -11.61
C GLN A 143 -2.94 -10.34 -11.14
N LEU A 144 -3.06 -9.32 -10.30
CA LEU A 144 -4.35 -8.87 -9.78
C LEU A 144 -5.15 -8.15 -10.87
N ASP A 145 -6.44 -8.45 -10.94
CA ASP A 145 -7.37 -7.64 -11.71
C ASP A 145 -7.65 -6.30 -11.01
N GLU A 146 -8.37 -5.40 -11.66
CA GLU A 146 -8.64 -4.05 -11.17
C GLU A 146 -9.24 -4.03 -9.77
N SER A 147 -10.25 -4.86 -9.51
CA SER A 147 -10.92 -4.92 -8.21
C SER A 147 -10.01 -5.48 -7.11
N SER A 148 -9.25 -6.51 -7.45
CA SER A 148 -8.29 -7.14 -6.52
C SER A 148 -7.10 -6.21 -6.23
N MET A 149 -6.63 -5.45 -7.23
CA MET A 149 -5.59 -4.43 -7.06
C MET A 149 -6.07 -3.30 -6.14
N THR A 150 -7.29 -2.79 -6.36
CA THR A 150 -7.89 -1.77 -5.48
C THR A 150 -7.94 -2.26 -4.03
N ASN A 151 -8.45 -3.48 -3.82
CA ASN A 151 -8.53 -4.06 -2.49
C ASN A 151 -7.15 -4.27 -1.87
N TRP A 152 -6.15 -4.68 -2.66
CA TRP A 152 -4.79 -4.83 -2.18
C TRP A 152 -4.20 -3.49 -1.72
N ILE A 153 -4.36 -2.41 -2.50
CA ILE A 153 -3.89 -1.06 -2.13
C ILE A 153 -4.59 -0.58 -0.86
N ILE A 154 -5.92 -0.78 -0.75
CA ILE A 154 -6.69 -0.41 0.45
C ILE A 154 -6.16 -1.17 1.68
N ASN A 155 -6.06 -2.50 1.59
CA ASN A 155 -5.64 -3.32 2.73
C ASN A 155 -4.21 -2.99 3.18
N MET A 156 -3.28 -2.80 2.23
CA MET A 156 -1.92 -2.37 2.52
C MET A 156 -1.90 -1.00 3.21
N SER A 157 -2.65 -0.04 2.68
CA SER A 157 -2.75 1.32 3.24
C SER A 157 -3.32 1.32 4.66
N MET A 158 -4.37 0.53 4.90
CA MET A 158 -4.99 0.38 6.23
C MET A 158 -4.03 -0.25 7.24
N ALA A 159 -3.32 -1.32 6.83
CA ALA A 159 -2.36 -2.00 7.69
C ALA A 159 -1.19 -1.08 8.08
N ILE A 160 -0.66 -0.31 7.12
CA ILE A 160 0.39 0.68 7.37
C ILE A 160 -0.12 1.78 8.31
N SER A 161 -1.32 2.30 8.07
CA SER A 161 -1.94 3.34 8.92
C SER A 161 -2.14 2.88 10.36
N GLU A 162 -2.59 1.64 10.55
CA GLU A 162 -2.75 1.06 11.89
C GLU A 162 -1.40 0.85 12.59
N LYS A 163 -0.38 0.38 11.86
CA LYS A 163 0.98 0.23 12.40
C LYS A 163 1.55 1.58 12.85
N LEU A 164 1.38 2.64 12.04
CA LEU A 164 1.78 4.01 12.41
C LEU A 164 1.07 4.48 13.68
N ARG A 165 -0.23 4.25 13.78
CA ARG A 165 -1.04 4.63 14.96
C ARG A 165 -0.57 3.90 16.20
N SER A 166 -0.35 2.60 16.11
CA SER A 166 0.11 1.79 17.24
C SER A 166 1.50 2.21 17.73
N THR A 167 2.43 2.50 16.80
CA THR A 167 3.78 2.99 17.12
C THR A 167 3.74 4.34 17.83
N ARG A 168 2.92 5.29 17.33
CA ARG A 168 2.74 6.60 17.99
C ARG A 168 2.18 6.44 19.40
N ASN A 169 1.16 5.61 19.59
CA ASN A 169 0.56 5.37 20.90
C ASN A 169 1.55 4.72 21.86
N SER A 170 2.35 3.75 21.42
CA SER A 170 3.38 3.11 22.28
C SER A 170 4.48 4.10 22.67
N THR A 171 4.93 4.95 21.75
CA THR A 171 5.91 6.01 22.02
C THR A 171 5.37 7.03 23.02
N SER A 172 4.11 7.50 22.82
CA SER A 172 3.48 8.43 23.76
C SER A 172 3.37 7.84 25.16
N ARG A 173 2.92 6.58 25.28
CA ARG A 173 2.83 5.90 26.59
C ARG A 173 4.18 5.78 27.27
N ARG A 174 5.24 5.43 26.51
CA ARG A 174 6.60 5.35 27.06
C ARG A 174 7.05 6.70 27.60
N ILE A 175 6.89 7.79 26.85
CA ILE A 175 7.23 9.15 27.29
C ILE A 175 6.48 9.51 28.58
N ILE A 176 5.20 9.18 28.69
CA ILE A 176 4.40 9.45 29.89
C ILE A 176 4.93 8.64 31.10
N THR A 177 5.22 7.35 30.89
CA THR A 177 5.78 6.50 31.96
C THR A 177 7.14 7.02 32.44
N ASP A 178 8.02 7.41 31.49
CA ASP A 178 9.33 7.96 31.80
C ASP A 178 9.20 9.29 32.57
N ALA A 179 8.26 10.18 32.16
CA ALA A 179 7.96 11.41 32.88
C ALA A 179 7.47 11.15 34.32
N GLN A 180 6.57 10.17 34.49
CA GLN A 180 6.09 9.81 35.84
C GLN A 180 7.21 9.27 36.73
N ASN A 181 8.14 8.52 36.17
CA ASN A 181 9.33 8.05 36.91
C ASN A 181 10.24 9.22 37.29
N ILE A 182 10.53 10.15 36.38
CA ILE A 182 11.32 11.35 36.68
C ILE A 182 10.68 12.14 37.84
N VAL A 183 9.37 12.38 37.78
CA VAL A 183 8.67 13.09 38.88
C VAL A 183 8.77 12.31 40.17
N LYS A 184 8.57 10.99 40.17
CA LYS A 184 8.64 10.15 41.35
C LYS A 184 10.04 10.16 42.00
N ASP A 185 11.09 10.20 41.19
CA ASP A 185 12.46 10.18 41.66
C ASP A 185 12.91 11.56 42.15
N ARG A 186 12.34 12.65 41.60
CA ARG A 186 12.76 14.03 41.83
C ARG A 186 11.70 14.93 42.47
N TYR A 187 10.57 14.37 42.99
CA TYR A 187 9.48 15.17 43.59
C TYR A 187 9.91 16.04 44.79
N MET A 188 11.04 15.72 45.46
CA MET A 188 11.58 16.50 46.55
C MET A 188 12.36 17.75 46.07
N GLU A 189 12.59 17.91 44.80
CA GLU A 189 13.30 19.07 44.23
C GLU A 189 12.32 20.24 44.04
N PRO A 190 12.44 21.36 44.80
CA PRO A 190 11.48 22.48 44.71
C PRO A 190 11.49 23.20 43.33
N ALA A 191 12.55 22.99 42.56
CA ALA A 191 12.74 23.62 41.25
C ALA A 191 12.30 22.73 40.07
N LEU A 192 11.79 21.50 40.31
CA LEU A 192 11.37 20.61 39.23
C LEU A 192 10.23 21.25 38.46
N SER A 193 10.43 21.43 37.14
CA SER A 193 9.50 22.10 36.24
C SER A 193 9.14 21.24 35.05
N LEU A 194 8.12 21.66 34.28
CA LEU A 194 7.77 21.07 33.00
C LEU A 194 8.96 21.11 32.02
N ASP A 195 9.70 22.22 32.05
CA ASP A 195 10.83 22.43 31.13
C ASP A 195 11.96 21.43 31.40
N ASP A 196 12.25 21.15 32.69
CA ASP A 196 13.27 20.17 33.06
C ASP A 196 12.90 18.77 32.62
N VAL A 197 11.66 18.35 32.86
CA VAL A 197 11.18 17.02 32.43
C VAL A 197 11.17 16.88 30.91
N CYS A 198 10.75 17.90 30.19
CA CYS A 198 10.78 17.90 28.74
C CYS A 198 12.21 17.85 28.17
N ALA A 199 13.15 18.54 28.80
CA ALA A 199 14.57 18.50 28.43
C ALA A 199 15.16 17.09 28.64
N ASP A 200 14.89 16.46 29.78
CA ASP A 200 15.34 15.09 30.09
C ASP A 200 14.76 14.05 29.12
N LEU A 201 13.51 14.25 28.69
CA LEU A 201 12.83 13.37 27.75
C LEU A 201 13.13 13.68 26.26
N GLY A 202 13.81 14.79 25.97
CA GLY A 202 14.11 15.23 24.60
C GLY A 202 12.87 15.58 23.76
N VAL A 203 11.82 16.12 24.39
CA VAL A 203 10.55 16.46 23.73
C VAL A 203 10.19 17.94 23.92
N SER A 204 9.39 18.49 23.01
CA SER A 204 8.89 19.87 23.20
C SER A 204 7.76 19.92 24.24
N ASN A 205 7.67 21.03 24.99
CA ASN A 205 6.64 21.26 25.98
C ASN A 205 5.22 21.17 25.43
N SER A 206 5.01 21.68 24.23
CA SER A 206 3.70 21.64 23.55
C SER A 206 3.27 20.21 23.23
N TYR A 207 4.19 19.41 22.68
CA TYR A 207 3.93 18.00 22.37
C TYR A 207 3.68 17.20 23.66
N PHE A 208 4.56 17.34 24.65
CA PHE A 208 4.46 16.62 25.92
C PHE A 208 3.15 16.97 26.64
N SER A 209 2.81 18.25 26.80
CA SER A 209 1.57 18.68 27.47
C SER A 209 0.32 18.11 26.80
N SER A 210 0.32 18.05 25.45
CA SER A 210 -0.77 17.49 24.68
C SER A 210 -0.94 15.98 24.94
N ILE A 211 0.14 15.19 24.85
CA ILE A 211 0.07 13.73 25.06
C ILE A 211 -0.19 13.39 26.53
N PHE A 212 0.40 14.13 27.47
CA PHE A 212 0.20 13.91 28.90
C PHE A 212 -1.27 14.09 29.29
N LYS A 213 -1.88 15.21 28.89
CA LYS A 213 -3.30 15.47 29.13
C LYS A 213 -4.21 14.43 28.49
N LYS A 214 -3.88 13.99 27.27
CA LYS A 214 -4.63 12.96 26.55
C LYS A 214 -4.61 11.61 27.25
N GLU A 215 -3.44 11.19 27.75
CA GLU A 215 -3.24 9.85 28.33
C GLU A 215 -3.63 9.80 29.83
N THR A 216 -3.45 10.91 30.59
CA THR A 216 -3.69 10.95 32.05
C THR A 216 -5.00 11.64 32.43
N GLY A 217 -5.62 12.39 31.51
CA GLY A 217 -6.84 13.18 31.75
C GLY A 217 -6.60 14.53 32.44
N GLN A 218 -5.38 14.84 32.91
CA GLN A 218 -5.03 16.08 33.58
C GLN A 218 -3.78 16.75 33.00
N SER A 219 -3.57 18.04 33.31
CA SER A 219 -2.34 18.72 32.91
C SER A 219 -1.13 18.22 33.71
N PHE A 220 0.07 18.28 33.12
CA PHE A 220 1.29 17.91 33.86
C PHE A 220 1.54 18.80 35.08
N VAL A 221 1.29 20.11 34.95
CA VAL A 221 1.41 21.06 36.07
C VAL A 221 0.46 20.73 37.23
N SER A 222 -0.70 20.14 36.94
CA SER A 222 -1.67 19.68 37.95
C SER A 222 -1.30 18.32 38.55
N TYR A 223 -0.43 17.58 37.87
CA TYR A 223 0.06 16.28 38.28
C TYR A 223 1.31 16.44 39.18
N LEU A 224 2.17 17.40 38.86
CA LEU A 224 3.36 17.78 39.62
C LEU A 224 2.99 18.47 40.95
#